data_7d3199240a664ad079f839802246ab5a
#
_entry.id   7d3199240a664ad079f839802246ab5a
#
_cell.length_a   1.000
_cell.length_b   1.000
_cell.length_c   1.000
_cell.angle_alpha   90.00
_cell.angle_beta   90.00
_cell.angle_gamma   90.00
#
_symmetry.space_group_name_H-M   'P 1'
#
loop_
_entity.id
_entity.type
_entity.pdbx_description
1 polymer ?
#
loop_
_entity_poly.entity_id
_entity_poly.type
_entity_poly.pdbx_seq_one_letter_code
_entity_poly.pdbx_strand_id
1 'polypeptide(L)'
;SNIDGVVAIPHTEGCGCASNIQIDRFLRVLKGYVGHPNVGGCLIIDLGCEQTNYEKVHGYLKDIVDENLKPLDWITLQESGGTRALQEKAASIIRNRLNEVNRVKRKAAPLEKLIVGTECGASDSFSGITANPVIGNTVDKIIYGGGSAILSEIPEMVGSFNILFSRFRTLEIANKFNDLEKWYTNLAKN
;
A
#
# COMPACT_ATOMS: atom_id res chain seq x y z
N SER A 1 16.26 19.55 2.81
CA SER A 1 16.09 18.08 2.87
C SER A 1 15.14 17.63 1.78
N ASN A 2 15.46 16.52 1.11
CA ASN A 2 14.54 15.85 0.16
C ASN A 2 13.74 14.75 0.85
N ILE A 3 13.91 14.58 2.15
CA ILE A 3 13.25 13.58 2.97
C ILE A 3 12.23 14.29 3.84
N ASP A 4 10.99 13.86 3.78
CA ASP A 4 9.89 14.39 4.59
C ASP A 4 9.87 13.75 5.98
N GLY A 5 10.33 12.50 6.11
CA GLY A 5 10.39 11.80 7.39
C GLY A 5 10.74 10.33 7.27
N VAL A 6 10.73 9.68 8.43
CA VAL A 6 10.82 8.22 8.58
C VAL A 6 9.49 7.76 9.16
N VAL A 7 8.85 6.81 8.49
CA VAL A 7 7.54 6.29 8.88
C VAL A 7 7.68 4.83 9.28
N ALA A 8 7.15 4.45 10.44
CA ALA A 8 7.02 3.06 10.82
C ALA A 8 5.68 2.51 10.31
N ILE A 9 5.71 1.35 9.68
CA ILE A 9 4.52 0.63 9.21
C ILE A 9 4.46 -0.69 9.99
N PRO A 10 3.86 -0.69 11.19
CA PRO A 10 3.68 -1.92 11.94
C PRO A 10 2.59 -2.79 11.33
N HIS A 11 2.70 -4.09 11.50
CA HIS A 11 1.66 -5.03 11.11
C HIS A 11 1.38 -6.03 12.24
N THR A 12 0.22 -6.66 12.17
CA THR A 12 -0.25 -7.65 13.14
C THR A 12 -0.05 -9.10 12.66
N GLU A 13 0.43 -9.28 11.43
CA GLU A 13 0.65 -10.57 10.80
C GLU A 13 1.99 -11.15 11.25
N GLY A 14 1.95 -11.95 12.33
CA GLY A 14 3.12 -12.60 12.91
C GLY A 14 3.06 -14.12 12.77
N CYS A 15 3.57 -14.83 13.80
CA CYS A 15 3.60 -16.30 13.85
C CYS A 15 2.23 -16.95 13.72
N GLY A 16 1.16 -16.26 14.14
CA GLY A 16 -0.23 -16.74 14.05
C GLY A 16 -0.89 -16.54 12.69
N CYS A 17 -0.20 -16.01 11.70
CA CYS A 17 -0.73 -15.85 10.36
C CYS A 17 -0.99 -17.24 9.73
N ALA A 18 -2.25 -17.63 9.68
CA ALA A 18 -2.62 -19.05 9.49
C ALA A 18 -2.81 -19.46 8.02
N SER A 19 -2.78 -18.56 7.05
CA SER A 19 -3.07 -18.90 5.67
C SER A 19 -2.07 -18.36 4.67
N ASN A 20 -1.78 -19.13 3.63
CA ASN A 20 -0.94 -18.69 2.51
C ASN A 20 -1.51 -17.44 1.82
N ILE A 21 -2.83 -17.31 1.76
CA ILE A 21 -3.50 -16.13 1.15
C ILE A 21 -3.23 -14.84 1.94
N GLN A 22 -3.23 -14.90 3.27
CA GLN A 22 -2.93 -13.74 4.12
C GLN A 22 -1.46 -13.33 3.96
N ILE A 23 -0.55 -14.30 3.97
CA ILE A 23 0.87 -14.05 3.74
C ILE A 23 1.10 -13.44 2.36
N ASP A 24 0.47 -13.96 1.31
CA ASP A 24 0.59 -13.41 -0.04
C ASP A 24 0.06 -11.97 -0.14
N ARG A 25 -1.05 -11.67 0.54
CA ARG A 25 -1.57 -10.30 0.61
C ARG A 25 -0.59 -9.38 1.32
N PHE A 26 -0.09 -9.80 2.47
CA PHE A 26 0.92 -9.05 3.23
C PHE A 26 2.15 -8.77 2.38
N LEU A 27 2.72 -9.77 1.74
CA LEU A 27 3.91 -9.64 0.90
C LEU A 27 3.69 -8.71 -0.31
N ARG A 28 2.50 -8.75 -0.93
CA ARG A 28 2.14 -7.82 -2.00
C ARG A 28 2.04 -6.37 -1.52
N VAL A 29 1.43 -6.14 -0.36
CA VAL A 29 1.35 -4.81 0.25
C VAL A 29 2.75 -4.31 0.61
N LEU A 30 3.56 -5.15 1.26
CA LEU A 30 4.94 -4.82 1.61
C LEU A 30 5.76 -4.45 0.36
N LYS A 31 5.65 -5.25 -0.71
CA LYS A 31 6.31 -4.95 -1.99
C LYS A 31 5.84 -3.62 -2.58
N GLY A 32 4.56 -3.31 -2.48
CA GLY A 32 4.01 -2.03 -2.92
C GLY A 32 4.62 -0.85 -2.16
N TYR A 33 4.75 -0.95 -0.84
CA TYR A 33 5.41 0.09 -0.04
C TYR A 33 6.90 0.20 -0.35
N VAL A 34 7.63 -0.92 -0.35
CA VAL A 34 9.07 -0.92 -0.64
C VAL A 34 9.34 -0.38 -2.04
N GLY A 35 8.55 -0.79 -3.04
CA GLY A 35 8.69 -0.35 -4.43
C GLY A 35 8.18 1.08 -4.70
N HIS A 36 7.48 1.71 -3.76
CA HIS A 36 6.82 2.99 -4.00
C HIS A 36 7.82 4.10 -4.40
N PRO A 37 7.52 4.92 -5.42
CA PRO A 37 8.45 5.96 -5.91
C PRO A 37 8.83 7.01 -4.86
N ASN A 38 7.95 7.28 -3.89
CA ASN A 38 8.21 8.23 -2.80
C ASN A 38 8.89 7.60 -1.57
N VAL A 39 9.17 6.30 -1.60
CA VAL A 39 9.95 5.62 -0.57
C VAL A 39 11.39 5.53 -1.02
N GLY A 40 12.28 6.25 -0.35
CA GLY A 40 13.70 6.34 -0.73
C GLY A 40 14.57 5.20 -0.20
N GLY A 41 14.08 4.45 0.79
CA GLY A 41 14.76 3.28 1.37
C GLY A 41 13.89 2.63 2.44
N CYS A 42 14.18 1.40 2.79
CA CYS A 42 13.46 0.64 3.80
C CYS A 42 14.41 -0.07 4.74
N LEU A 43 14.00 -0.16 6.01
CA LEU A 43 14.54 -1.09 6.98
C LEU A 43 13.43 -2.05 7.40
N ILE A 44 13.60 -3.33 7.14
CA ILE A 44 12.69 -4.37 7.58
C ILE A 44 13.20 -4.90 8.93
N ILE A 45 12.30 -4.98 9.88
CA ILE A 45 12.57 -5.48 11.22
C ILE A 45 11.65 -6.67 11.45
N ASP A 46 12.23 -7.82 11.65
CA ASP A 46 11.51 -9.04 11.96
C ASP A 46 11.81 -9.57 13.36
N LEU A 47 11.01 -10.52 13.80
CA LEU A 47 11.22 -11.23 15.06
C LEU A 47 12.28 -12.31 14.91
N GLY A 48 12.28 -13.04 13.78
CA GLY A 48 13.15 -14.14 13.43
C GLY A 48 12.49 -15.52 13.37
N CYS A 49 11.26 -15.66 13.88
CA CYS A 49 10.49 -16.92 13.86
C CYS A 49 9.10 -16.80 13.25
N GLU A 50 8.77 -15.65 12.67
CA GLU A 50 7.49 -15.44 12.01
C GLU A 50 7.40 -16.16 10.65
N GLN A 51 6.15 -16.26 10.15
CA GLN A 51 5.86 -16.85 8.84
C GLN A 51 6.45 -16.04 7.67
N THR A 52 6.67 -14.75 7.86
CA THR A 52 7.23 -13.81 6.89
C THR A 52 8.72 -13.58 7.14
N ASN A 53 9.46 -14.66 7.23
CA ASN A 53 10.91 -14.63 7.46
C ASN A 53 11.69 -14.01 6.28
N TYR A 54 12.97 -13.74 6.53
CA TYR A 54 13.88 -13.13 5.55
C TYR A 54 13.82 -13.80 4.17
N GLU A 55 13.88 -15.11 4.09
CA GLU A 55 13.92 -15.83 2.82
C GLU A 55 12.69 -15.60 1.97
N LYS A 56 11.50 -15.67 2.58
CA LYS A 56 10.22 -15.43 1.88
C LYS A 56 10.11 -13.98 1.41
N VAL A 57 10.37 -13.04 2.30
CA VAL A 57 10.24 -11.61 1.98
C VAL A 57 11.27 -11.20 0.95
N HIS A 58 12.52 -11.61 1.11
CA HIS A 58 13.61 -11.32 0.17
C HIS A 58 13.31 -11.93 -1.21
N GLY A 59 12.82 -13.16 -1.27
CA GLY A 59 12.39 -13.79 -2.52
C GLY A 59 11.27 -13.03 -3.23
N TYR A 60 10.34 -12.45 -2.46
CA TYR A 60 9.23 -11.66 -3.00
C TYR A 60 9.66 -10.27 -3.48
N LEU A 61 10.69 -9.70 -2.87
CA LEU A 61 11.28 -8.39 -3.21
C LEU A 61 12.45 -8.50 -4.19
N LYS A 62 12.73 -9.67 -4.72
CA LYS A 62 13.93 -9.99 -5.51
C LYS A 62 14.19 -8.99 -6.64
N ASP A 63 13.17 -8.62 -7.40
CA ASP A 63 13.27 -7.64 -8.49
C ASP A 63 13.72 -6.26 -7.99
N ILE A 64 13.24 -5.81 -6.83
CA ILE A 64 13.67 -4.52 -6.24
C ILE A 64 15.10 -4.61 -5.73
N VAL A 65 15.49 -5.74 -5.16
CA VAL A 65 16.81 -5.98 -4.59
C VAL A 65 17.85 -6.14 -5.70
N ASP A 66 17.57 -6.99 -6.69
CA ASP A 66 18.49 -7.29 -7.79
C ASP A 66 18.77 -6.04 -8.66
N GLU A 67 17.77 -5.17 -8.85
CA GLU A 67 17.94 -3.92 -9.58
C GLU A 67 18.59 -2.80 -8.74
N ASN A 68 18.84 -3.05 -7.46
CA ASN A 68 19.41 -2.08 -6.51
C ASN A 68 18.75 -0.70 -6.57
N LEU A 69 17.44 -0.69 -6.70
CA LEU A 69 16.66 0.52 -6.94
C LEU A 69 16.68 1.47 -5.75
N LYS A 70 16.86 0.94 -4.55
CA LYS A 70 16.92 1.71 -3.30
C LYS A 70 17.54 0.88 -2.17
N PRO A 71 18.10 1.53 -1.12
CA PRO A 71 18.63 0.82 0.04
C PRO A 71 17.54 0.03 0.75
N LEU A 72 17.79 -1.24 0.95
CA LEU A 72 16.96 -2.17 1.70
C LEU A 72 17.82 -2.88 2.74
N ASP A 73 17.57 -2.58 3.99
CA ASP A 73 18.26 -3.19 5.13
C ASP A 73 17.34 -4.14 5.87
N TRP A 74 17.93 -5.10 6.59
CA TRP A 74 17.21 -6.09 7.40
C TRP A 74 17.87 -6.28 8.74
N ILE A 75 17.10 -6.37 9.80
CA ILE A 75 17.55 -6.75 11.13
C ILE A 75 16.53 -7.63 11.83
N THR A 76 17.02 -8.59 12.60
CA THR A 76 16.22 -9.59 13.31
C THR A 76 16.33 -9.39 14.82
N LEU A 77 15.20 -9.38 15.51
CA LEU A 77 15.17 -9.15 16.96
C LEU A 77 15.94 -10.22 17.73
N GLN A 78 15.69 -11.49 17.42
CA GLN A 78 16.32 -12.63 18.11
C GLN A 78 17.84 -12.66 17.95
N GLU A 79 18.37 -12.09 16.87
CA GLU A 79 19.81 -12.00 16.59
C GLU A 79 20.45 -10.71 17.11
N SER A 80 19.64 -9.75 17.55
CA SER A 80 20.12 -8.41 17.92
C SER A 80 20.50 -8.25 19.39
N GLY A 81 20.34 -9.27 20.22
CA GLY A 81 20.64 -9.18 21.65
C GLY A 81 19.57 -8.47 22.48
N GLY A 82 18.32 -8.45 21.97
CA GLY A 82 17.16 -7.90 22.65
C GLY A 82 16.68 -6.56 22.09
N THR A 83 15.52 -6.11 22.56
CA THR A 83 14.80 -4.96 22.01
C THR A 83 15.62 -3.65 22.02
N ARG A 84 16.35 -3.39 23.11
CA ARG A 84 17.16 -2.18 23.22
C ARG A 84 18.30 -2.15 22.21
N ALA A 85 19.01 -3.27 22.08
CA ALA A 85 20.10 -3.39 21.12
C ALA A 85 19.58 -3.29 19.67
N LEU A 86 18.41 -3.89 19.39
CA LEU A 86 17.72 -3.76 18.11
C LEU A 86 17.39 -2.30 17.79
N GLN A 87 16.82 -1.55 18.74
CA GLN A 87 16.48 -0.14 18.55
C GLN A 87 17.71 0.72 18.25
N GLU A 88 18.81 0.52 18.97
CA GLU A 88 20.08 1.24 18.76
C GLU A 88 20.65 0.93 17.36
N LYS A 89 20.63 -0.33 16.95
CA LYS A 89 21.06 -0.80 15.62
C LYS A 89 20.18 -0.22 14.53
N ALA A 90 18.85 -0.29 14.68
CA ALA A 90 17.89 0.29 13.73
C ALA A 90 18.11 1.80 13.54
N ALA A 91 18.24 2.54 14.65
CA ALA A 91 18.49 3.97 14.62
C ALA A 91 19.82 4.32 13.92
N SER A 92 20.86 3.51 14.10
CA SER A 92 22.14 3.69 13.43
C SER A 92 22.02 3.47 11.91
N ILE A 93 21.37 2.38 11.49
CA ILE A 93 21.15 2.07 10.07
C ILE A 93 20.37 3.21 9.42
N ILE A 94 19.25 3.64 10.02
CA ILE A 94 18.42 4.71 9.48
C ILE A 94 19.23 6.00 9.30
N ARG A 95 19.99 6.43 10.34
CA ARG A 95 20.82 7.65 10.25
C ARG A 95 21.82 7.60 9.11
N ASN A 96 22.46 6.45 8.89
CA ASN A 96 23.41 6.28 7.81
C ASN A 96 22.71 6.35 6.44
N ARG A 97 21.55 5.71 6.30
CA ARG A 97 20.78 5.71 5.04
C ARG A 97 20.15 7.05 4.72
N LEU A 98 19.78 7.85 5.72
CA LEU A 98 19.22 9.19 5.49
C LEU A 98 20.12 10.07 4.62
N ASN A 99 21.43 10.00 4.81
CA ASN A 99 22.40 10.75 4.00
C ASN A 99 22.40 10.29 2.53
N GLU A 100 22.28 9.00 2.29
CA GLU A 100 22.20 8.41 0.95
C GLU A 100 20.90 8.80 0.26
N VAL A 101 19.76 8.56 0.92
CA VAL A 101 18.43 8.86 0.39
C VAL A 101 18.25 10.36 0.12
N ASN A 102 18.82 11.23 0.97
CA ASN A 102 18.73 12.68 0.80
C ASN A 102 19.44 13.21 -0.46
N ARG A 103 20.33 12.42 -1.07
CA ARG A 103 20.99 12.79 -2.33
C ARG A 103 20.09 12.58 -3.55
N VAL A 104 19.04 11.78 -3.41
CA VAL A 104 18.09 11.54 -4.50
C VAL A 104 17.33 12.83 -4.81
N LYS A 105 17.37 13.25 -6.06
CA LYS A 105 16.65 14.45 -6.50
C LYS A 105 15.31 14.09 -7.09
N ARG A 106 14.27 14.84 -6.72
CA ARG A 106 12.94 14.74 -7.35
C ARG A 106 13.04 15.18 -8.80
N LYS A 107 12.34 14.47 -9.67
CA LYS A 107 12.22 14.81 -11.10
C LYS A 107 10.76 15.11 -11.40
N ALA A 108 10.53 16.00 -12.37
CA ALA A 108 9.19 16.22 -12.90
C ALA A 108 8.67 14.91 -13.53
N ALA A 109 7.44 14.60 -13.24
CA ALA A 109 6.75 13.46 -13.84
C ALA A 109 5.43 13.92 -14.44
N PRO A 110 5.01 13.40 -15.59
CA PRO A 110 3.72 13.75 -16.17
C PRO A 110 2.58 13.16 -15.32
N LEU A 111 1.41 13.81 -15.40
CA LEU A 111 0.24 13.43 -14.60
C LEU A 111 -0.24 12.00 -14.89
N GLU A 112 0.02 11.47 -16.09
CA GLU A 112 -0.26 10.08 -16.48
C GLU A 112 0.40 9.03 -15.57
N LYS A 113 1.44 9.39 -14.84
CA LYS A 113 2.12 8.52 -13.86
C LYS A 113 1.45 8.53 -12.48
N LEU A 114 0.51 9.44 -12.25
CA LEU A 114 -0.18 9.55 -10.97
C LEU A 114 -1.32 8.55 -10.88
N ILE A 115 -1.29 7.76 -9.82
CA ILE A 115 -2.39 6.86 -9.44
C ILE A 115 -2.84 7.28 -8.05
N VAL A 116 -4.12 7.64 -7.90
CA VAL A 116 -4.70 8.05 -6.62
C VAL A 116 -5.68 6.98 -6.15
N GLY A 117 -5.45 6.47 -4.95
CA GLY A 117 -6.41 5.63 -4.24
C GLY A 117 -7.39 6.49 -3.44
N THR A 118 -8.66 6.13 -3.45
CA THR A 118 -9.69 6.73 -2.61
C THR A 118 -10.25 5.68 -1.66
N GLU A 119 -10.50 6.08 -0.43
CA GLU A 119 -10.99 5.22 0.64
C GLU A 119 -11.97 6.01 1.52
N CYS A 120 -12.96 5.33 2.10
CA CYS A 120 -13.88 5.92 3.05
C CYS A 120 -13.23 6.00 4.44
N GLY A 121 -13.08 7.21 4.99
CA GLY A 121 -12.50 7.39 6.32
C GLY A 121 -13.49 7.19 7.46
N ALA A 122 -14.76 7.51 7.24
CA ALA A 122 -15.86 7.35 8.19
C ALA A 122 -17.23 7.53 7.52
N SER A 123 -18.25 6.84 8.03
CA SER A 123 -19.63 7.02 7.58
C SER A 123 -20.20 8.32 8.17
N ASP A 124 -20.08 9.40 7.40
CA ASP A 124 -20.61 10.71 7.73
C ASP A 124 -21.44 11.24 6.55
N SER A 125 -22.73 11.49 6.79
CA SER A 125 -23.64 11.99 5.75
C SER A 125 -23.23 13.35 5.19
N PHE A 126 -22.52 14.17 5.98
CA PHE A 126 -22.05 15.48 5.54
C PHE A 126 -20.93 15.38 4.50
N SER A 127 -20.11 14.33 4.54
CA SER A 127 -19.07 14.05 3.55
C SER A 127 -19.66 13.85 2.16
N GLY A 128 -20.87 13.31 2.04
CA GLY A 128 -21.57 13.12 0.77
C GLY A 128 -21.86 14.41 0.01
N ILE A 129 -22.00 15.53 0.71
CA ILE A 129 -22.25 16.86 0.11
C ILE A 129 -21.03 17.77 0.14
N THR A 130 -19.96 17.39 0.77
CA THR A 130 -18.71 18.18 0.90
C THR A 130 -17.49 17.46 0.31
N ALA A 131 -16.89 16.56 1.07
CA ALA A 131 -15.62 15.91 0.72
C ALA A 131 -15.75 15.04 -0.54
N ASN A 132 -16.80 14.24 -0.67
CA ASN A 132 -16.95 13.32 -1.80
C ASN A 132 -17.08 14.03 -3.15
N PRO A 133 -17.86 15.12 -3.30
CA PRO A 133 -17.86 15.91 -4.54
C PRO A 133 -16.50 16.54 -4.87
N VAL A 134 -15.76 17.00 -3.87
CA VAL A 134 -14.40 17.56 -4.07
C VAL A 134 -13.44 16.48 -4.55
N ILE A 135 -13.47 15.29 -3.93
CA ILE A 135 -12.66 14.15 -4.34
C ILE A 135 -13.03 13.74 -5.77
N GLY A 136 -14.33 13.62 -6.09
CA GLY A 136 -14.80 13.28 -7.43
C GLY A 136 -14.28 14.25 -8.49
N ASN A 137 -14.41 15.56 -8.25
CA ASN A 137 -13.89 16.58 -9.17
C ASN A 137 -12.36 16.54 -9.31
N THR A 138 -11.65 16.22 -8.24
CA THR A 138 -10.19 16.06 -8.28
C THR A 138 -9.78 14.84 -9.10
N VAL A 139 -10.46 13.73 -8.90
CA VAL A 139 -10.27 12.49 -9.66
C VAL A 139 -10.54 12.72 -11.15
N ASP A 140 -11.61 13.41 -11.51
CA ASP A 140 -11.90 13.75 -12.91
C ASP A 140 -10.73 14.51 -13.55
N LYS A 141 -10.18 15.52 -12.85
CA LYS A 141 -9.02 16.29 -13.36
C LYS A 141 -7.78 15.43 -13.55
N ILE A 142 -7.54 14.48 -12.63
CA ILE A 142 -6.42 13.54 -12.75
C ILE A 142 -6.60 12.64 -13.97
N ILE A 143 -7.79 12.10 -14.18
CA ILE A 143 -8.13 11.22 -15.31
C ILE A 143 -8.03 12.02 -16.63
N TYR A 144 -8.55 13.23 -16.70
CA TYR A 144 -8.39 14.08 -17.88
C TYR A 144 -6.93 14.42 -18.20
N GLY A 145 -6.07 14.48 -17.20
CA GLY A 145 -4.62 14.62 -17.36
C GLY A 145 -3.89 13.32 -17.70
N GLY A 146 -4.61 12.21 -17.94
CA GLY A 146 -4.04 10.90 -18.28
C GLY A 146 -3.69 10.04 -17.09
N GLY A 147 -3.88 10.52 -15.84
CA GLY A 147 -3.65 9.74 -14.62
C GLY A 147 -4.73 8.70 -14.36
N SER A 148 -4.65 8.03 -13.24
CA SER A 148 -5.58 6.97 -12.86
C SER A 148 -6.08 7.16 -11.43
N ALA A 149 -7.28 6.65 -11.16
CA ALA A 149 -7.82 6.58 -9.81
C ALA A 149 -8.31 5.17 -9.50
N ILE A 150 -8.15 4.76 -8.25
CA ILE A 150 -8.66 3.51 -7.71
C ILE A 150 -9.73 3.86 -6.69
N LEU A 151 -10.95 3.42 -6.98
CA LEU A 151 -12.05 3.48 -6.02
C LEU A 151 -12.06 2.17 -5.25
N SER A 152 -11.68 2.22 -3.99
CA SER A 152 -11.66 1.05 -3.11
C SER A 152 -13.01 0.85 -2.41
N GLU A 153 -13.13 -0.24 -1.66
CA GLU A 153 -14.28 -0.53 -0.80
C GLU A 153 -15.60 -0.72 -1.56
N ILE A 154 -15.67 -1.78 -2.35
CA ILE A 154 -16.91 -2.19 -3.03
C ILE A 154 -18.13 -2.26 -2.09
N PRO A 155 -18.01 -2.65 -0.79
CA PRO A 155 -19.16 -2.59 0.14
C PRO A 155 -19.82 -1.23 0.25
N GLU A 156 -19.05 -0.14 0.14
CA GLU A 156 -19.58 1.24 0.16
C GLU A 156 -20.38 1.60 -1.09
N MET A 157 -20.27 0.78 -2.14
CA MET A 157 -20.95 0.98 -3.42
C MET A 157 -22.17 0.08 -3.60
N VAL A 158 -22.55 -0.71 -2.59
CA VAL A 158 -23.73 -1.59 -2.65
C VAL A 158 -24.98 -0.77 -2.96
N GLY A 159 -25.73 -1.20 -3.97
CA GLY A 159 -26.91 -0.51 -4.48
C GLY A 159 -26.64 0.53 -5.57
N SER A 160 -25.37 0.79 -5.90
CA SER A 160 -24.99 1.79 -6.92
C SER A 160 -24.85 1.25 -8.34
N PHE A 161 -24.99 -0.06 -8.55
CA PHE A 161 -24.74 -0.71 -9.84
C PHE A 161 -25.44 -0.02 -11.01
N ASN A 162 -26.72 0.31 -10.86
CA ASN A 162 -27.50 0.95 -11.94
C ASN A 162 -26.95 2.34 -12.31
N ILE A 163 -26.40 3.07 -11.34
CA ILE A 163 -25.80 4.39 -11.56
C ILE A 163 -24.42 4.23 -12.25
N LEU A 164 -23.67 3.22 -11.86
CA LEU A 164 -22.32 2.98 -12.37
C LEU A 164 -22.33 2.25 -13.72
N PHE A 165 -23.42 1.56 -14.08
CA PHE A 165 -23.48 0.69 -15.25
C PHE A 165 -22.99 1.37 -16.55
N SER A 166 -23.43 2.60 -16.78
CA SER A 166 -23.04 3.37 -17.98
C SER A 166 -21.57 3.84 -17.98
N ARG A 167 -20.89 3.72 -16.86
CA ARG A 167 -19.47 4.13 -16.69
C ARG A 167 -18.49 2.99 -16.89
N PHE A 168 -18.96 1.74 -16.93
CA PHE A 168 -18.06 0.61 -17.16
C PHE A 168 -17.63 0.56 -18.62
N ARG A 169 -16.35 0.28 -18.84
CA ARG A 169 -15.77 0.22 -20.18
C ARG A 169 -16.31 -0.96 -21.01
N THR A 170 -16.61 -2.07 -20.36
CA THR A 170 -17.12 -3.28 -20.99
C THR A 170 -18.18 -3.94 -20.12
N LEU A 171 -19.08 -4.71 -20.75
CA LEU A 171 -20.09 -5.51 -20.05
C LEU A 171 -19.44 -6.55 -19.10
N GLU A 172 -18.29 -7.10 -19.49
CA GLU A 172 -17.55 -8.04 -18.64
C GLU A 172 -17.16 -7.40 -17.30
N ILE A 173 -16.63 -6.17 -17.34
CA ILE A 173 -16.24 -5.43 -16.12
C ILE A 173 -17.49 -5.11 -15.29
N ALA A 174 -18.57 -4.68 -15.91
CA ALA A 174 -19.84 -4.45 -15.23
C ALA A 174 -20.35 -5.70 -14.51
N ASN A 175 -20.30 -6.86 -15.15
CA ASN A 175 -20.71 -8.12 -14.55
C ASN A 175 -19.82 -8.51 -13.37
N LYS A 176 -18.50 -8.36 -13.48
CA LYS A 176 -17.57 -8.61 -12.36
C LYS A 176 -17.89 -7.74 -11.16
N PHE A 177 -18.19 -6.46 -11.37
CA PHE A 177 -18.59 -5.57 -10.29
C PHE A 177 -19.90 -6.01 -9.64
N ASN A 178 -20.92 -6.33 -10.44
CA ASN A 178 -22.21 -6.81 -9.96
C ASN A 178 -22.10 -8.12 -9.14
N ASP A 179 -21.21 -9.03 -9.56
CA ASP A 179 -20.96 -10.27 -8.83
C ASP A 179 -20.27 -10.02 -7.48
N LEU A 180 -19.33 -9.07 -7.43
CA LEU A 180 -18.71 -8.64 -6.18
C LEU A 180 -19.71 -7.96 -5.23
N GLU A 181 -20.56 -7.08 -5.76
CA GLU A 181 -21.62 -6.44 -4.97
C GLU A 181 -22.58 -7.47 -4.36
N LYS A 182 -23.02 -8.45 -5.15
CA LYS A 182 -23.85 -9.56 -4.68
C LYS A 182 -23.13 -10.40 -3.63
N TRP A 183 -21.85 -10.67 -3.82
CA TRP A 183 -21.05 -11.43 -2.87
C TRP A 183 -20.98 -10.73 -1.51
N TYR A 184 -20.68 -9.42 -1.48
CA TYR A 184 -20.68 -8.63 -0.25
C TYR A 184 -22.04 -8.55 0.41
N THR A 185 -23.10 -8.35 -0.37
CA THR A 185 -24.48 -8.34 0.13
C THR A 185 -24.85 -9.66 0.79
N ASN A 186 -24.43 -10.78 0.21
CA ASN A 186 -24.69 -12.10 0.79
C ASN A 186 -23.85 -12.34 2.04
N LEU A 187 -22.58 -11.90 2.05
CA LEU A 187 -21.71 -12.01 3.21
C LEU A 187 -22.26 -11.24 4.42
N ALA A 188 -22.88 -10.08 4.20
CA ALA A 188 -23.46 -9.27 5.26
C ALA A 188 -24.79 -9.85 5.81
N LYS A 189 -25.44 -10.77 5.09
CA LYS A 189 -26.70 -11.41 5.50
C LYS A 189 -26.52 -12.71 6.27
N ASN A 190 -25.34 -13.30 6.20
CA ASN A 190 -24.97 -14.56 6.86
C ASN A 190 -24.08 -14.32 8.08
#